data_659ae04f9e95ef8b088ab346c8d4f99a
#
_entry.id   659ae04f9e95ef8b088ab346c8d4f99a
#
_cell.length_a   1.000
_cell.length_b   1.000
_cell.length_c   1.000
_cell.angle_alpha   90.00
_cell.angle_beta   90.00
_cell.angle_gamma   90.00
#
_symmetry.space_group_name_H-M   'P 1'
#
loop_
_entity.id
_entity.type
_entity.pdbx_description
1 polymer ?
#
loop_
_entity_poly.entity_id
_entity_poly.type
_entity_poly.pdbx_seq_one_letter_code
_entity_poly.pdbx_strand_id
1 'polypeptide(L)'
;MINRVPIEQRTVEEWDRVQAVNSRGVFLGTKHAIPAMRDSGGGSIINICSVAGYGQSTTQEPAYAASKGAVRIFSKVTATQHAKDNIRSNAIFPGPIDTEMVHAAMSEPKALAERLTRVPMGRLGLVKEIVAGVIFLASDESSYMTGGELVIDGGATSM
;
A
#
# COMPACT_ATOMS: atom_id res chain seq x y z
N MET A 1 3.24 -3.47 -14.76
CA MET A 1 3.20 -4.94 -14.99
C MET A 1 4.06 -5.58 -13.91
N ILE A 2 3.50 -6.48 -13.08
CA ILE A 2 4.29 -7.20 -12.05
C ILE A 2 4.91 -8.40 -12.77
N ASN A 3 6.12 -8.25 -13.24
CA ASN A 3 6.85 -9.34 -13.89
C ASN A 3 7.66 -10.09 -12.84
N ARG A 4 7.34 -11.37 -12.59
CA ARG A 4 7.98 -12.20 -11.58
C ARG A 4 9.24 -12.84 -12.15
N VAL A 5 10.33 -12.10 -12.13
CA VAL A 5 11.65 -12.64 -12.49
C VAL A 5 12.53 -12.76 -11.23
N PRO A 6 13.46 -13.71 -11.19
CA PRO A 6 14.48 -13.77 -10.14
C PRO A 6 15.21 -12.44 -9.99
N ILE A 7 15.67 -12.13 -8.76
CA ILE A 7 16.25 -10.81 -8.47
C ILE A 7 17.49 -10.51 -9.32
N GLU A 8 18.29 -11.52 -9.61
CA GLU A 8 19.52 -11.44 -10.42
C GLU A 8 19.23 -11.17 -11.91
N GLN A 9 17.98 -11.36 -12.35
CA GLN A 9 17.56 -11.10 -13.73
C GLN A 9 16.80 -9.75 -13.86
N ARG A 10 16.57 -9.06 -12.74
CA ARG A 10 15.93 -7.75 -12.74
C ARG A 10 16.89 -6.68 -13.22
N THR A 11 16.51 -5.89 -14.22
CA THR A 11 17.33 -4.76 -14.65
C THR A 11 17.20 -3.57 -13.68
N VAL A 12 18.24 -2.71 -13.67
CA VAL A 12 18.23 -1.48 -12.86
C VAL A 12 17.12 -0.54 -13.33
N GLU A 13 16.89 -0.46 -14.63
CA GLU A 13 15.85 0.40 -15.22
C GLU A 13 14.44 -0.03 -14.81
N GLU A 14 14.18 -1.34 -14.71
CA GLU A 14 12.91 -1.86 -14.23
C GLU A 14 12.71 -1.55 -12.75
N TRP A 15 13.76 -1.72 -11.95
CA TRP A 15 13.77 -1.35 -10.54
C TRP A 15 13.47 0.15 -10.38
N ASP A 16 14.22 1.01 -11.06
CA ASP A 16 14.08 2.46 -10.96
C ASP A 16 12.69 2.95 -11.38
N ARG A 17 12.09 2.34 -12.40
CA ARG A 17 10.73 2.66 -12.84
C ARG A 17 9.71 2.38 -11.72
N VAL A 18 9.81 1.25 -11.04
CA VAL A 18 8.91 0.90 -9.94
C VAL A 18 9.10 1.87 -8.77
N GLN A 19 10.35 2.16 -8.40
CA GLN A 19 10.66 3.11 -7.33
C GLN A 19 10.21 4.53 -7.67
N ALA A 20 10.37 4.95 -8.92
CA ALA A 20 9.95 6.27 -9.38
C ALA A 20 8.43 6.49 -9.21
N VAL A 21 7.63 5.48 -9.54
CA VAL A 21 6.17 5.57 -9.40
C VAL A 21 5.75 5.39 -7.96
N ASN A 22 6.14 4.27 -7.32
CA ASN A 22 5.55 3.85 -6.04
C ASN A 22 6.14 4.58 -4.82
N SER A 23 7.44 4.89 -4.84
CA SER A 23 8.12 5.52 -3.70
C SER A 23 8.29 7.02 -3.91
N ARG A 24 8.94 7.43 -5.02
CA ARG A 24 9.16 8.85 -5.33
C ARG A 24 7.84 9.59 -5.55
N GLY A 25 6.87 8.97 -6.24
CA GLY A 25 5.54 9.56 -6.43
C GLY A 25 4.84 9.88 -5.11
N VAL A 26 4.87 8.97 -4.14
CA VAL A 26 4.31 9.19 -2.80
C VAL A 26 5.04 10.31 -2.08
N PHE A 27 6.38 10.31 -2.11
CA PHE A 27 7.19 11.40 -1.55
C PHE A 27 6.82 12.76 -2.15
N LEU A 28 6.74 12.87 -3.48
CA LEU A 28 6.41 14.12 -4.16
C LEU A 28 4.99 14.60 -3.81
N GLY A 29 4.01 13.70 -3.81
CA GLY A 29 2.64 14.03 -3.41
C GLY A 29 2.59 14.58 -1.98
N THR A 30 3.22 13.89 -1.04
CA THR A 30 3.30 14.30 0.37
C THR A 30 4.03 15.64 0.53
N LYS A 31 5.18 15.81 -0.13
CA LYS A 31 5.97 17.05 -0.10
C LYS A 31 5.15 18.27 -0.49
N HIS A 32 4.29 18.15 -1.51
CA HIS A 32 3.48 19.26 -1.98
C HIS A 32 2.16 19.42 -1.22
N ALA A 33 1.62 18.35 -0.63
CA ALA A 33 0.40 18.40 0.16
C ALA A 33 0.60 19.06 1.54
N ILE A 34 1.72 18.80 2.21
CA ILE A 34 1.98 19.28 3.58
C ILE A 34 1.86 20.80 3.72
N PRO A 35 2.47 21.66 2.88
CA PRO A 35 2.31 23.09 3.03
C PRO A 35 0.84 23.52 2.94
N ALA A 36 0.11 23.04 1.95
CA ALA A 36 -1.30 23.36 1.76
C ALA A 36 -2.18 22.89 2.94
N MET A 37 -1.91 21.67 3.47
CA MET A 37 -2.59 21.16 4.66
C MET A 37 -2.29 22.00 5.91
N ARG A 38 -1.05 22.44 6.07
CA ARG A 38 -0.67 23.32 7.20
C ARG A 38 -1.40 24.65 7.11
N ASP A 39 -1.47 25.25 5.92
CA ASP A 39 -2.18 26.53 5.70
C ASP A 39 -3.69 26.40 5.93
N SER A 40 -4.29 25.23 5.72
CA SER A 40 -5.70 24.93 5.99
C SER A 40 -5.99 24.44 7.41
N GLY A 41 -4.99 24.37 8.29
CA GLY A 41 -5.16 23.98 9.70
C GLY A 41 -5.06 22.49 9.98
N GLY A 42 -4.62 21.69 9.02
CA GLY A 42 -4.39 20.25 9.18
C GLY A 42 -4.88 19.41 8.01
N GLY A 43 -4.84 18.08 8.17
CA GLY A 43 -5.28 17.17 7.13
C GLY A 43 -5.02 15.69 7.41
N SER A 44 -5.44 14.85 6.48
CA SER A 44 -5.19 13.41 6.54
C SER A 44 -4.53 12.93 5.25
N ILE A 45 -3.31 12.38 5.38
CA ILE A 45 -2.58 11.72 4.30
C ILE A 45 -2.82 10.22 4.41
N ILE A 46 -3.32 9.61 3.33
CA ILE A 46 -3.60 8.19 3.28
C ILE A 46 -2.73 7.57 2.20
N ASN A 47 -1.75 6.79 2.62
CA ASN A 47 -0.83 6.12 1.73
C ASN A 47 -1.33 4.73 1.36
N ILE A 48 -1.57 4.46 0.08
CA ILE A 48 -1.94 3.12 -0.40
C ILE A 48 -0.67 2.28 -0.48
N CYS A 49 -0.49 1.44 0.53
CA CYS A 49 0.60 0.49 0.63
C CYS A 49 0.21 -0.86 -0.03
N SER A 50 0.55 -1.96 0.57
CA SER A 50 0.18 -3.33 0.23
C SER A 50 0.69 -4.27 1.31
N VAL A 51 0.05 -5.41 1.49
CA VAL A 51 0.63 -6.52 2.29
C VAL A 51 2.00 -6.97 1.78
N ALA A 52 2.34 -6.67 0.51
CA ALA A 52 3.68 -6.85 -0.03
C ALA A 52 4.76 -6.08 0.74
N GLY A 53 4.42 -4.95 1.35
CA GLY A 53 5.32 -4.16 2.19
C GLY A 53 5.74 -4.83 3.51
N TYR A 54 5.12 -5.95 3.87
CA TYR A 54 5.53 -6.80 5.00
C TYR A 54 6.56 -7.86 4.62
N GLY A 55 6.79 -8.11 3.31
CA GLY A 55 7.76 -9.11 2.85
C GLY A 55 7.33 -10.56 3.05
N GLN A 56 6.04 -10.83 3.24
CA GLN A 56 5.55 -12.15 3.65
C GLN A 56 5.36 -13.18 2.53
N SER A 57 5.71 -12.88 1.29
CA SER A 57 5.47 -13.80 0.18
C SER A 57 6.72 -14.07 -0.63
N THR A 58 7.06 -15.34 -0.79
CA THR A 58 8.16 -15.82 -1.64
C THR A 58 7.92 -15.58 -3.14
N THR A 59 6.70 -15.21 -3.53
CA THR A 59 6.32 -14.96 -4.93
C THR A 59 6.15 -13.47 -5.24
N GLN A 60 6.61 -12.59 -4.35
CA GLN A 60 6.53 -11.15 -4.57
C GLN A 60 7.60 -10.68 -5.54
N GLU A 61 7.24 -9.67 -6.29
CA GLU A 61 8.17 -8.94 -7.14
C GLU A 61 9.05 -8.03 -6.25
N PRO A 62 10.40 -8.19 -6.28
CA PRO A 62 11.28 -7.52 -5.31
C PRO A 62 11.20 -6.00 -5.31
N ALA A 63 11.17 -5.36 -6.50
CA ALA A 63 11.11 -3.91 -6.60
C ALA A 63 9.76 -3.37 -6.07
N TYR A 64 8.66 -4.09 -6.33
CA TYR A 64 7.36 -3.72 -5.80
C TYR A 64 7.29 -3.86 -4.28
N ALA A 65 7.75 -4.99 -3.74
CA ALA A 65 7.76 -5.22 -2.29
C ALA A 65 8.62 -4.17 -1.58
N ALA A 66 9.83 -3.90 -2.09
CA ALA A 66 10.72 -2.86 -1.55
C ALA A 66 10.07 -1.47 -1.61
N SER A 67 9.40 -1.13 -2.73
CA SER A 67 8.71 0.15 -2.86
C SER A 67 7.58 0.33 -1.85
N LYS A 68 6.82 -0.74 -1.57
CA LYS A 68 5.74 -0.71 -0.57
C LYS A 68 6.27 -0.73 0.86
N GLY A 69 7.41 -1.37 1.11
CA GLY A 69 8.15 -1.23 2.37
C GLY A 69 8.62 0.20 2.62
N ALA A 70 9.13 0.87 1.57
CA ALA A 70 9.51 2.28 1.64
C ALA A 70 8.31 3.18 1.99
N VAL A 71 7.16 2.99 1.33
CA VAL A 71 5.92 3.74 1.63
C VAL A 71 5.45 3.51 3.07
N ARG A 72 5.54 2.28 3.56
CA ARG A 72 5.21 1.92 4.94
C ARG A 72 5.97 2.76 5.95
N ILE A 73 7.31 2.77 5.85
CA ILE A 73 8.15 3.52 6.78
C ILE A 73 8.02 5.02 6.57
N PHE A 74 7.95 5.48 5.32
CA PHE A 74 7.74 6.87 4.98
C PHE A 74 6.46 7.44 5.61
N SER A 75 5.35 6.67 5.59
CA SER A 75 4.09 7.07 6.23
C SER A 75 4.24 7.32 7.74
N LYS A 76 4.97 6.44 8.43
CA LYS A 76 5.24 6.58 9.88
C LYS A 76 6.10 7.80 10.20
N VAL A 77 7.15 8.03 9.41
CA VAL A 77 8.03 9.20 9.58
C VAL A 77 7.25 10.49 9.33
N THR A 78 6.43 10.55 8.27
CA THR A 78 5.55 11.69 7.98
C THR A 78 4.60 11.97 9.14
N ALA A 79 3.98 10.92 9.70
CA ALA A 79 3.09 11.03 10.85
C ALA A 79 3.75 11.72 12.05
N THR A 80 4.95 11.26 12.42
CA THR A 80 5.68 11.81 13.58
C THR A 80 6.17 13.23 13.36
N GLN A 81 6.60 13.55 12.13
CA GLN A 81 7.09 14.89 11.79
C GLN A 81 6.00 15.96 11.78
N HIS A 82 4.76 15.58 11.41
CA HIS A 82 3.68 16.53 11.15
C HIS A 82 2.48 16.43 12.11
N ALA A 83 2.57 15.61 13.14
CA ALA A 83 1.50 15.50 14.16
C ALA A 83 1.17 16.84 14.81
N LYS A 84 2.17 17.68 15.09
CA LYS A 84 2.00 19.02 15.69
C LYS A 84 1.37 20.03 14.70
N ASP A 85 1.43 19.75 13.41
CA ASP A 85 0.77 20.54 12.37
C ASP A 85 -0.71 20.13 12.20
N ASN A 86 -1.25 19.25 13.05
CA ASN A 86 -2.57 18.62 12.91
C ASN A 86 -2.71 17.84 11.59
N ILE A 87 -1.61 17.28 11.07
CA ILE A 87 -1.59 16.45 9.87
C ILE A 87 -1.39 15.00 10.31
N ARG A 88 -2.36 14.15 10.01
CA ARG A 88 -2.28 12.72 10.21
C ARG A 88 -1.73 12.03 8.94
N SER A 89 -0.95 10.97 9.11
CA SER A 89 -0.47 10.15 8.01
C SER A 89 -0.60 8.68 8.37
N ASN A 90 -1.41 7.95 7.61
CA ASN A 90 -1.67 6.54 7.82
C ASN A 90 -1.49 5.75 6.53
N ALA A 91 -1.27 4.45 6.64
CA ALA A 91 -1.12 3.57 5.50
C ALA A 91 -2.19 2.48 5.49
N ILE A 92 -2.80 2.22 4.32
CA ILE A 92 -3.68 1.08 4.07
C ILE A 92 -2.86 -0.03 3.42
N PHE A 93 -3.09 -1.26 3.85
CA PHE A 93 -2.43 -2.46 3.35
C PHE A 93 -3.46 -3.42 2.74
N PRO A 94 -3.83 -3.22 1.46
CA PRO A 94 -4.70 -4.14 0.76
C PRO A 94 -4.03 -5.50 0.58
N GLY A 95 -4.83 -6.56 0.74
CA GLY A 95 -4.52 -7.90 0.24
C GLY A 95 -4.78 -8.03 -1.26
N PRO A 96 -5.05 -9.25 -1.75
CA PRO A 96 -5.44 -9.46 -3.13
C PRO A 96 -6.87 -8.94 -3.36
N ILE A 97 -6.98 -7.87 -4.16
CA ILE A 97 -8.23 -7.17 -4.46
C ILE A 97 -8.62 -7.42 -5.90
N ASP A 98 -9.92 -7.62 -6.15
CA ASP A 98 -10.52 -7.80 -7.46
C ASP A 98 -10.36 -6.54 -8.32
N THR A 99 -9.32 -6.54 -9.15
CA THR A 99 -8.91 -5.44 -10.02
C THR A 99 -8.31 -5.97 -11.32
N GLU A 100 -8.32 -5.15 -12.36
CA GLU A 100 -7.65 -5.47 -13.63
C GLU A 100 -6.18 -5.87 -13.44
N MET A 101 -5.47 -5.24 -12.50
CA MET A 101 -4.08 -5.58 -12.20
C MET A 101 -3.95 -7.02 -11.69
N VAL A 102 -4.85 -7.47 -10.82
CA VAL A 102 -4.84 -8.83 -10.28
C VAL A 102 -5.23 -9.84 -11.35
N HIS A 103 -6.26 -9.54 -12.16
CA HIS A 103 -6.64 -10.39 -13.28
C HIS A 103 -5.52 -10.51 -14.33
N ALA A 104 -4.85 -9.41 -14.68
CA ALA A 104 -3.72 -9.43 -15.59
C ALA A 104 -2.52 -10.25 -15.05
N ALA A 105 -2.30 -10.23 -13.73
CA ALA A 105 -1.22 -10.97 -13.08
C ALA A 105 -1.57 -12.45 -12.83
N MET A 106 -2.85 -12.82 -12.90
CA MET A 106 -3.40 -14.15 -12.58
C MET A 106 -4.38 -14.60 -13.65
N SER A 107 -4.00 -14.47 -14.91
CA SER A 107 -4.82 -14.89 -16.07
C SER A 107 -5.12 -16.39 -16.07
N GLU A 108 -4.27 -17.21 -15.42
CA GLU A 108 -4.46 -18.64 -15.28
C GLU A 108 -5.35 -18.96 -14.07
N PRO A 109 -6.49 -19.68 -14.25
CA PRO A 109 -7.39 -20.04 -13.14
C PRO A 109 -6.70 -20.77 -11.98
N LYS A 110 -5.69 -21.59 -12.28
CA LYS A 110 -4.89 -22.31 -11.27
C LYS A 110 -4.10 -21.34 -10.40
N ALA A 111 -3.51 -20.30 -10.98
CA ALA A 111 -2.74 -19.30 -10.24
C ALA A 111 -3.62 -18.49 -9.27
N LEU A 112 -4.85 -18.17 -9.69
CA LEU A 112 -5.84 -17.53 -8.83
C LEU A 112 -6.25 -18.46 -7.67
N ALA A 113 -6.58 -19.72 -7.95
CA ALA A 113 -6.95 -20.70 -6.93
C ALA A 113 -5.84 -20.88 -5.90
N GLU A 114 -4.59 -21.05 -6.34
CA GLU A 114 -3.43 -21.12 -5.44
C GLU A 114 -3.24 -19.85 -4.60
N ARG A 115 -3.54 -18.67 -5.16
CA ARG A 115 -3.49 -17.42 -4.41
C ARG A 115 -4.54 -17.38 -3.32
N LEU A 116 -5.76 -17.82 -3.62
CA LEU A 116 -6.87 -17.79 -2.67
C LEU A 116 -6.68 -18.77 -1.50
N THR A 117 -5.90 -19.85 -1.64
CA THR A 117 -5.57 -20.72 -0.49
C THR A 117 -4.81 -19.99 0.60
N ARG A 118 -4.19 -18.86 0.27
CA ARG A 118 -3.43 -18.02 1.23
C ARG A 118 -4.27 -16.85 1.77
N VAL A 119 -5.57 -16.84 1.52
CA VAL A 119 -6.51 -15.85 2.04
C VAL A 119 -7.55 -16.58 2.87
N PRO A 120 -7.56 -16.48 4.19
CA PRO A 120 -8.51 -17.19 5.05
C PRO A 120 -9.97 -16.98 4.66
N MET A 121 -10.35 -15.80 4.18
CA MET A 121 -11.70 -15.54 3.68
C MET A 121 -12.03 -16.21 2.34
N GLY A 122 -11.08 -16.88 1.67
CA GLY A 122 -11.27 -17.69 0.46
C GLY A 122 -11.67 -16.91 -0.79
N ARG A 123 -11.58 -15.59 -0.80
CA ARG A 123 -11.98 -14.75 -1.93
C ARG A 123 -11.07 -13.55 -2.11
N LEU A 124 -11.13 -12.92 -3.28
CA LEU A 124 -10.59 -11.58 -3.47
C LEU A 124 -11.42 -10.57 -2.68
N GLY A 125 -10.76 -9.55 -2.15
CA GLY A 125 -11.43 -8.38 -1.61
C GLY A 125 -12.01 -7.53 -2.74
N LEU A 126 -13.03 -6.74 -2.44
CA LEU A 126 -13.63 -5.81 -3.39
C LEU A 126 -13.03 -4.41 -3.20
N VAL A 127 -12.94 -3.63 -4.28
CA VAL A 127 -12.47 -2.24 -4.22
C VAL A 127 -13.21 -1.41 -3.17
N LYS A 128 -14.54 -1.59 -3.05
CA LYS A 128 -15.36 -0.90 -2.04
C LYS A 128 -14.95 -1.20 -0.60
N GLU A 129 -14.36 -2.37 -0.33
CA GLU A 129 -13.89 -2.72 1.02
C GLU A 129 -12.63 -1.92 1.39
N ILE A 130 -11.77 -1.62 0.39
CA ILE A 130 -10.63 -0.71 0.58
C ILE A 130 -11.09 0.74 0.72
N VAL A 131 -12.06 1.16 -0.11
CA VAL A 131 -12.64 2.53 -0.07
C VAL A 131 -13.21 2.83 1.31
N ALA A 132 -13.88 1.88 1.97
CA ALA A 132 -14.37 2.05 3.33
C ALA A 132 -13.25 2.41 4.32
N GLY A 133 -12.11 1.74 4.23
CA GLY A 133 -10.92 2.07 5.03
C GLY A 133 -10.33 3.44 4.69
N VAL A 134 -10.35 3.84 3.42
CA VAL A 134 -9.90 5.19 3.00
C VAL A 134 -10.81 6.26 3.61
N ILE A 135 -12.14 6.08 3.54
CA ILE A 135 -13.11 7.02 4.10
C ILE A 135 -12.93 7.15 5.63
N PHE A 136 -12.79 6.02 6.33
CA PHE A 136 -12.49 6.02 7.78
C PHE A 136 -11.23 6.84 8.09
N LEU A 137 -10.12 6.60 7.38
CA LEU A 137 -8.87 7.32 7.61
C LEU A 137 -8.93 8.80 7.19
N ALA A 138 -9.81 9.17 6.27
CA ALA A 138 -10.02 10.54 5.83
C ALA A 138 -10.88 11.34 6.82
N SER A 139 -11.75 10.68 7.56
CA SER A 139 -12.73 11.31 8.46
C SER A 139 -12.18 11.57 9.87
N ASP A 140 -12.94 12.30 10.68
CA ASP A 140 -12.65 12.55 12.09
C ASP A 140 -12.83 11.33 12.98
N GLU A 141 -13.47 10.26 12.49
CA GLU A 141 -13.56 8.98 13.21
C GLU A 141 -12.19 8.38 13.48
N SER A 142 -11.17 8.74 12.68
CA SER A 142 -9.77 8.37 12.89
C SER A 142 -8.92 9.51 13.45
N SER A 143 -9.49 10.50 14.11
CA SER A 143 -8.82 11.72 14.60
C SER A 143 -7.63 11.47 15.52
N TYR A 144 -7.63 10.35 16.27
CA TYR A 144 -6.50 9.96 17.13
C TYR A 144 -5.56 8.93 16.49
N MET A 145 -5.70 8.68 15.18
CA MET A 145 -4.90 7.70 14.44
C MET A 145 -3.90 8.39 13.51
N THR A 146 -2.60 8.31 13.83
CA THR A 146 -1.51 8.73 12.96
C THR A 146 -0.35 7.74 13.05
N GLY A 147 0.36 7.47 11.95
CA GLY A 147 1.38 6.43 11.84
C GLY A 147 0.81 5.01 11.84
N GLY A 148 -0.51 4.88 11.76
CA GLY A 148 -1.21 3.60 11.79
C GLY A 148 -1.10 2.82 10.48
N GLU A 149 -1.27 1.51 10.61
CA GLU A 149 -1.31 0.54 9.52
C GLU A 149 -2.69 -0.13 9.52
N LEU A 150 -3.51 0.17 8.52
CA LEU A 150 -4.83 -0.45 8.37
C LEU A 150 -4.76 -1.58 7.35
N VAL A 151 -4.75 -2.82 7.84
CA VAL A 151 -4.68 -4.03 7.02
C VAL A 151 -6.08 -4.44 6.62
N ILE A 152 -6.33 -4.61 5.31
CA ILE A 152 -7.60 -5.08 4.74
C ILE A 152 -7.27 -6.14 3.69
N ASP A 153 -7.10 -7.39 4.11
CA ASP A 153 -6.48 -8.45 3.32
C ASP A 153 -7.16 -9.81 3.39
N GLY A 154 -8.32 -9.90 4.04
CA GLY A 154 -9.04 -11.16 4.22
C GLY A 154 -8.31 -12.16 5.13
N GLY A 155 -7.39 -11.67 5.99
CA GLY A 155 -6.61 -12.48 6.92
C GLY A 155 -5.30 -13.02 6.35
N ALA A 156 -4.91 -12.63 5.14
CA ALA A 156 -3.73 -13.19 4.47
C ALA A 156 -2.41 -12.95 5.22
N THR A 157 -2.31 -11.93 6.06
CA THR A 157 -1.12 -11.63 6.87
C THR A 157 -1.19 -12.18 8.29
N SER A 158 -2.28 -12.83 8.67
CA SER A 158 -2.49 -13.38 10.02
C SER A 158 -2.10 -14.87 10.14
N MET A 159 -1.62 -15.47 9.05
CA MET A 159 -1.17 -16.87 9.00
C MET A 159 0.34 -16.97 9.13
#